data_b5fcb281964184cb2b6318c7d65c8a5f
#
_entry.id   b5fcb281964184cb2b6318c7d65c8a5f
#
_cell.length_a   1.000
_cell.length_b   1.000
_cell.length_c   1.000
_cell.angle_alpha   90.00
_cell.angle_beta   90.00
_cell.angle_gamma   90.00
#
_symmetry.space_group_name_H-M   'P 1'
#
loop_
_entity.id
_entity.type
_entity.pdbx_description
1 polymer ?
#
loop_
_entity_poly.entity_id
_entity_poly.type
_entity_poly.pdbx_seq_one_letter_code
_entity_poly.pdbx_strand_id
1 'polypeptide(L)'
;MELGLKNRVALVAAASQGIGYACALDLAREGARVFLCSRDAERASEAARRIHEETGATVAGIGADLTNDAAAEAFVALAKEQAGTIDVLVTNGGGPPAGVFDDVDVRTLREAFELTVVSAIRMAKLVLPTMKQQKYGRIINITSMAVKQPIDGLLLSNTMRAGLTGWSKTLSNEVAQDHITVNNVAPGYTLTEQQHEHAITRARKLGKSKEEMLDVWAAQAPINRLANPEEIAAAVTFLASDRASYITGITLQVDGGWSKGLL
;
A
#
# COMPACT_ATOMS: atom_id res chain seq x y z
N MET A 1 17.27 -12.04 -10.21
CA MET A 1 16.10 -12.70 -10.86
C MET A 1 15.49 -11.66 -11.78
N GLU A 2 15.23 -11.97 -13.02
CA GLU A 2 14.53 -11.01 -13.89
C GLU A 2 13.03 -11.02 -13.57
N LEU A 3 12.48 -9.86 -13.23
CA LEU A 3 11.09 -9.71 -12.78
C LEU A 3 10.11 -9.32 -13.89
N GLY A 4 10.58 -8.91 -15.07
CA GLY A 4 9.74 -8.49 -16.19
C GLY A 4 9.08 -7.12 -16.00
N LEU A 5 9.62 -6.27 -15.10
CA LEU A 5 9.07 -4.96 -14.77
C LEU A 5 9.65 -3.81 -15.62
N LYS A 6 10.69 -4.06 -16.40
CA LYS A 6 11.30 -3.04 -17.25
C LYS A 6 10.29 -2.45 -18.23
N ASN A 7 10.18 -1.13 -18.24
CA ASN A 7 9.21 -0.33 -19.01
C ASN A 7 7.72 -0.53 -18.63
N ARG A 8 7.39 -1.33 -17.62
CA ARG A 8 6.03 -1.38 -17.06
C ARG A 8 5.67 -0.05 -16.41
N VAL A 9 4.41 0.30 -16.46
CA VAL A 9 3.88 1.54 -15.89
C VAL A 9 3.20 1.24 -14.56
N ALA A 10 3.75 1.79 -13.48
CA ALA A 10 3.26 1.59 -12.12
C ALA A 10 2.68 2.87 -11.53
N LEU A 11 1.47 2.79 -10.99
CA LEU A 11 0.85 3.81 -10.15
C LEU A 11 1.00 3.41 -8.69
N VAL A 12 1.56 4.29 -7.85
CA VAL A 12 1.77 4.04 -6.42
C VAL A 12 1.11 5.14 -5.60
N ALA A 13 0.11 4.78 -4.81
CA ALA A 13 -0.63 5.69 -3.95
C ALA A 13 0.11 5.97 -2.63
N ALA A 14 -0.05 7.19 -2.08
CA ALA A 14 0.51 7.64 -0.81
C ALA A 14 2.03 7.33 -0.70
N ALA A 15 2.79 7.72 -1.72
CA ALA A 15 4.17 7.26 -1.92
C ALA A 15 5.24 8.35 -1.73
N SER A 16 4.92 9.44 -1.03
CA SER A 16 5.93 10.45 -0.70
C SER A 16 6.89 10.02 0.42
N GLN A 17 6.56 8.99 1.20
CA GLN A 17 7.36 8.47 2.31
C GLN A 17 6.95 7.02 2.69
N GLY A 18 7.71 6.39 3.58
CA GLY A 18 7.38 5.10 4.20
C GLY A 18 7.25 3.96 3.19
N ILE A 19 6.28 3.07 3.40
CA ILE A 19 6.08 1.87 2.57
C ILE A 19 5.79 2.24 1.12
N GLY A 20 4.94 3.25 0.86
CA GLY A 20 4.62 3.67 -0.49
C GLY A 20 5.85 4.17 -1.26
N TYR A 21 6.69 4.97 -0.61
CA TYR A 21 7.96 5.42 -1.20
C TYR A 21 8.90 4.25 -1.51
N ALA A 22 9.06 3.33 -0.56
CA ALA A 22 9.89 2.14 -0.77
C ALA A 22 9.37 1.28 -1.94
N CYS A 23 8.05 1.10 -2.07
CA CYS A 23 7.46 0.41 -3.23
C CYS A 23 7.74 1.13 -4.55
N ALA A 24 7.59 2.45 -4.58
CA ALA A 24 7.87 3.25 -5.77
C ALA A 24 9.35 3.16 -6.18
N LEU A 25 10.26 3.24 -5.19
CA LEU A 25 11.70 3.12 -5.39
C LEU A 25 12.09 1.73 -5.92
N ASP A 26 11.57 0.67 -5.31
CA ASP A 26 11.92 -0.70 -5.67
C ASP A 26 11.41 -1.07 -7.08
N LEU A 27 10.18 -0.64 -7.44
CA LEU A 27 9.65 -0.77 -8.80
C LEU A 27 10.50 0.02 -9.82
N ALA A 28 10.97 1.21 -9.46
CA ALA A 28 11.84 2.01 -10.30
C ALA A 28 13.22 1.37 -10.51
N ARG A 29 13.81 0.75 -9.48
CA ARG A 29 15.05 -0.02 -9.56
C ARG A 29 14.94 -1.21 -10.52
N GLU A 30 13.76 -1.82 -10.62
CA GLU A 30 13.45 -2.87 -11.60
C GLU A 30 13.12 -2.33 -13.01
N GLY A 31 13.29 -1.02 -13.22
CA GLY A 31 13.14 -0.37 -14.52
C GLY A 31 11.70 -0.02 -14.90
N ALA A 32 10.77 -0.02 -13.95
CA ALA A 32 9.42 0.47 -14.19
C ALA A 32 9.39 2.00 -14.33
N ARG A 33 8.43 2.51 -15.10
CA ARG A 33 8.04 3.92 -15.11
C ARG A 33 7.04 4.15 -13.98
N VAL A 34 7.34 5.03 -13.04
CA VAL A 34 6.54 5.15 -11.83
C VAL A 34 5.82 6.50 -11.77
N PHE A 35 4.52 6.46 -11.55
CA PHE A 35 3.69 7.61 -11.21
C PHE A 35 3.27 7.44 -9.76
N LEU A 36 3.73 8.34 -8.90
CA LEU A 36 3.40 8.30 -7.49
C LEU A 36 2.57 9.50 -7.08
N CYS A 37 1.71 9.34 -6.08
CA CYS A 37 0.96 10.46 -5.56
C CYS A 37 1.01 10.56 -4.03
N SER A 38 0.79 11.77 -3.56
CA SER A 38 0.46 12.08 -2.16
C SER A 38 -0.44 13.30 -2.12
N ARG A 39 -1.09 13.56 -0.97
CA ARG A 39 -1.92 14.78 -0.80
C ARG A 39 -1.11 16.07 -0.88
N ASP A 40 0.16 16.00 -0.55
CA ASP A 40 1.12 17.10 -0.64
C ASP A 40 1.91 16.98 -1.95
N ALA A 41 1.68 17.93 -2.87
CA ALA A 41 2.29 17.94 -4.19
C ALA A 41 3.81 18.13 -4.14
N GLU A 42 4.31 18.95 -3.21
CA GLU A 42 5.75 19.21 -3.08
C GLU A 42 6.47 17.96 -2.61
N ARG A 43 5.92 17.26 -1.60
CA ARG A 43 6.45 15.97 -1.13
C ARG A 43 6.39 14.88 -2.20
N ALA A 44 5.34 14.85 -3.01
CA ALA A 44 5.25 13.90 -4.12
C ALA A 44 6.33 14.17 -5.18
N SER A 45 6.50 15.43 -5.56
CA SER A 45 7.52 15.87 -6.53
C SER A 45 8.94 15.59 -6.02
N GLU A 46 9.22 15.89 -4.75
CA GLU A 46 10.52 15.62 -4.12
C GLU A 46 10.83 14.11 -4.04
N ALA A 47 9.82 13.30 -3.70
CA ALA A 47 9.98 11.84 -3.70
C ALA A 47 10.31 11.30 -5.10
N ALA A 48 9.62 11.79 -6.12
CA ALA A 48 9.88 11.41 -7.50
C ALA A 48 11.28 11.82 -7.97
N ARG A 49 11.73 13.04 -7.63
CA ARG A 49 13.07 13.52 -7.92
C ARG A 49 14.15 12.62 -7.31
N ARG A 50 14.01 12.29 -6.01
CA ARG A 50 14.96 11.43 -5.31
C ARG A 50 15.03 10.02 -5.92
N ILE A 51 13.89 9.43 -6.27
CA ILE A 51 13.84 8.12 -6.93
C ILE A 51 14.51 8.19 -8.31
N HIS A 52 14.24 9.24 -9.09
CA HIS A 52 14.86 9.45 -10.39
C HIS A 52 16.39 9.58 -10.28
N GLU A 53 16.89 10.38 -9.35
CA GLU A 53 18.32 10.57 -9.11
C GLU A 53 19.05 9.27 -8.71
N GLU A 54 18.37 8.42 -7.94
CA GLU A 54 18.97 7.16 -7.51
C GLU A 54 18.94 6.08 -8.59
N THR A 55 17.87 6.01 -9.39
CA THR A 55 17.62 4.87 -10.28
C THR A 55 17.79 5.18 -11.77
N GLY A 56 17.73 6.44 -12.15
CA GLY A 56 17.64 6.86 -13.56
C GLY A 56 16.29 6.55 -14.22
N ALA A 57 15.34 5.96 -13.51
CA ALA A 57 14.01 5.61 -14.03
C ALA A 57 13.16 6.87 -14.29
N THR A 58 12.17 6.76 -15.16
CA THR A 58 11.15 7.79 -15.34
C THR A 58 10.17 7.76 -14.17
N VAL A 59 10.17 8.82 -13.36
CA VAL A 59 9.30 8.93 -12.19
C VAL A 59 8.61 10.30 -12.18
N ALA A 60 7.30 10.32 -11.95
CA ALA A 60 6.50 11.54 -11.79
C ALA A 60 5.76 11.54 -10.45
N GLY A 61 5.85 12.66 -9.72
CA GLY A 61 5.15 12.85 -8.44
C GLY A 61 4.00 13.85 -8.60
N ILE A 62 2.81 13.50 -8.17
CA ILE A 62 1.57 14.24 -8.37
C ILE A 62 0.86 14.48 -7.04
N GLY A 63 0.40 15.73 -6.81
CA GLY A 63 -0.49 16.05 -5.70
C GLY A 63 -1.89 15.51 -5.97
N ALA A 64 -2.34 14.51 -5.22
CA ALA A 64 -3.70 13.95 -5.36
C ALA A 64 -4.20 13.40 -4.03
N ASP A 65 -5.39 13.82 -3.63
CA ASP A 65 -6.16 13.19 -2.57
C ASP A 65 -7.10 12.15 -3.19
N LEU A 66 -6.80 10.87 -3.00
CA LEU A 66 -7.55 9.77 -3.61
C LEU A 66 -8.93 9.52 -2.95
N THR A 67 -9.28 10.26 -1.90
CA THR A 67 -10.66 10.31 -1.38
C THR A 67 -11.56 11.22 -2.23
N ASN A 68 -10.97 12.01 -3.13
CA ASN A 68 -11.67 12.87 -4.08
C ASN A 68 -11.67 12.24 -5.48
N ASP A 69 -12.87 12.08 -6.07
CA ASP A 69 -13.04 11.44 -7.38
C ASP A 69 -12.26 12.16 -8.48
N ALA A 70 -12.39 13.49 -8.58
CA ALA A 70 -11.74 14.26 -9.63
C ALA A 70 -10.20 14.22 -9.53
N ALA A 71 -9.65 14.23 -8.31
CA ALA A 71 -8.21 14.12 -8.10
C ALA A 71 -7.67 12.72 -8.49
N ALA A 72 -8.41 11.67 -8.16
CA ALA A 72 -8.05 10.31 -8.56
C ALA A 72 -8.13 10.11 -10.09
N GLU A 73 -9.17 10.64 -10.74
CA GLU A 73 -9.32 10.64 -12.19
C GLU A 73 -8.18 11.39 -12.88
N ALA A 74 -7.86 12.59 -12.40
CA ALA A 74 -6.76 13.40 -12.95
C ALA A 74 -5.40 12.69 -12.81
N PHE A 75 -5.13 12.03 -11.69
CA PHE A 75 -3.91 11.26 -11.47
C PHE A 75 -3.77 10.11 -12.48
N VAL A 76 -4.84 9.32 -12.66
CA VAL A 76 -4.85 8.21 -13.62
C VAL A 76 -4.78 8.71 -15.07
N ALA A 77 -5.51 9.77 -15.40
CA ALA A 77 -5.50 10.37 -16.74
C ALA A 77 -4.11 10.86 -17.14
N LEU A 78 -3.41 11.57 -16.23
CA LEU A 78 -2.05 12.04 -16.46
C LEU A 78 -1.08 10.88 -16.75
N ALA A 79 -1.15 9.82 -15.97
CA ALA A 79 -0.31 8.64 -16.18
C ALA A 79 -0.58 7.99 -17.54
N LYS A 80 -1.85 7.86 -17.93
CA LYS A 80 -2.25 7.34 -19.25
C LYS A 80 -1.79 8.22 -20.40
N GLU A 81 -1.92 9.53 -20.27
CA GLU A 81 -1.48 10.50 -21.27
C GLU A 81 0.03 10.40 -21.52
N GLN A 82 0.82 10.30 -20.45
CA GLN A 82 2.28 10.27 -20.55
C GLN A 82 2.87 8.90 -20.91
N ALA A 83 2.18 7.82 -20.54
CA ALA A 83 2.71 6.46 -20.67
C ALA A 83 1.92 5.55 -21.62
N GLY A 84 0.70 5.89 -21.98
CA GLY A 84 -0.17 5.12 -22.89
C GLY A 84 -0.85 3.91 -22.25
N THR A 85 -0.32 3.43 -21.11
CA THR A 85 -0.78 2.21 -20.44
C THR A 85 -0.70 2.34 -18.92
N ILE A 86 -1.28 1.39 -18.17
CA ILE A 86 -1.08 1.19 -16.73
C ILE A 86 -1.01 -0.31 -16.48
N ASP A 87 0.13 -0.78 -16.01
CA ASP A 87 0.40 -2.20 -15.81
C ASP A 87 0.25 -2.63 -14.34
N VAL A 88 0.67 -1.75 -13.41
CA VAL A 88 0.70 -2.02 -11.98
C VAL A 88 -0.03 -0.91 -11.22
N LEU A 89 -0.86 -1.30 -10.27
CA LEU A 89 -1.46 -0.41 -9.28
C LEU A 89 -1.09 -0.89 -7.87
N VAL A 90 -0.40 -0.04 -7.13
CA VAL A 90 -0.17 -0.24 -5.69
C VAL A 90 -1.05 0.74 -4.93
N THR A 91 -2.13 0.23 -4.31
CA THR A 91 -2.94 1.03 -3.41
C THR A 91 -2.30 1.03 -2.02
N ASN A 92 -2.17 2.20 -1.47
CA ASN A 92 -1.68 2.45 -0.14
C ASN A 92 -2.41 3.67 0.40
N GLY A 93 -2.64 3.73 1.70
CA GLY A 93 -3.26 4.87 2.35
C GLY A 93 -2.70 5.04 3.75
N GLY A 94 -2.72 6.26 4.25
CA GLY A 94 -2.49 6.51 5.68
C GLY A 94 -3.44 5.66 6.50
N GLY A 95 -2.99 5.12 7.64
CA GLY A 95 -3.87 4.40 8.55
C GLY A 95 -4.95 5.32 9.12
N PRO A 96 -6.18 4.83 9.34
CA PRO A 96 -7.17 5.56 10.08
C PRO A 96 -6.71 5.78 11.55
N PRO A 97 -7.32 6.73 12.27
CA PRO A 97 -6.99 6.97 13.68
C PRO A 97 -7.07 5.70 14.52
N ALA A 98 -6.14 5.56 15.47
CA ALA A 98 -6.22 4.52 16.49
C ALA A 98 -7.33 4.86 17.49
N GLY A 99 -8.05 3.84 17.96
CA GLY A 99 -9.12 3.99 18.95
C GLY A 99 -9.81 2.67 19.23
N VAL A 100 -10.53 2.63 20.36
CA VAL A 100 -11.46 1.56 20.74
C VAL A 100 -12.89 1.95 20.37
N PHE A 101 -13.87 1.11 20.64
CA PHE A 101 -15.27 1.34 20.26
C PHE A 101 -15.83 2.67 20.74
N ASP A 102 -15.57 3.04 21.98
CA ASP A 102 -16.08 4.27 22.59
C ASP A 102 -15.41 5.56 22.05
N ASP A 103 -14.24 5.42 21.40
CA ASP A 103 -13.51 6.55 20.79
C ASP A 103 -13.99 6.87 19.37
N VAL A 104 -14.79 6.00 18.76
CA VAL A 104 -15.11 6.06 17.33
C VAL A 104 -16.58 6.40 17.09
N ASP A 105 -16.83 7.58 16.55
CA ASP A 105 -18.15 7.97 16.08
C ASP A 105 -18.40 7.51 14.62
N VAL A 106 -19.67 7.58 14.18
CA VAL A 106 -20.09 7.16 12.83
C VAL A 106 -19.45 8.00 11.73
N ARG A 107 -19.11 9.27 12.01
CA ARG A 107 -18.43 10.16 11.05
C ARG A 107 -17.02 9.67 10.81
N THR A 108 -16.24 9.45 11.88
CA THR A 108 -14.88 8.92 11.80
C THR A 108 -14.83 7.55 11.10
N LEU A 109 -15.85 6.70 11.34
CA LEU A 109 -15.98 5.42 10.64
C LEU A 109 -16.16 5.60 9.12
N ARG A 110 -17.01 6.54 8.69
CA ARG A 110 -17.22 6.85 7.27
C ARG A 110 -15.94 7.41 6.60
N GLU A 111 -15.25 8.31 7.28
CA GLU A 111 -13.99 8.87 6.81
C GLU A 111 -12.92 7.77 6.66
N ALA A 112 -12.83 6.85 7.62
CA ALA A 112 -11.92 5.70 7.55
C ALA A 112 -12.26 4.74 6.42
N PHE A 113 -13.55 4.52 6.15
CA PHE A 113 -14.03 3.70 5.03
C PHE A 113 -13.67 4.34 3.69
N GLU A 114 -13.92 5.65 3.54
CA GLU A 114 -13.55 6.41 2.35
C GLU A 114 -12.03 6.33 2.10
N LEU A 115 -11.24 6.61 3.14
CA LEU A 115 -9.77 6.62 3.05
C LEU A 115 -9.18 5.26 2.68
N THR A 116 -9.71 4.17 3.24
CA THR A 116 -9.05 2.85 3.16
C THR A 116 -9.66 1.96 2.08
N VAL A 117 -10.97 1.97 1.96
CA VAL A 117 -11.70 1.02 1.09
C VAL A 117 -12.11 1.69 -0.22
N VAL A 118 -12.85 2.80 -0.13
CA VAL A 118 -13.43 3.43 -1.32
C VAL A 118 -12.33 3.98 -2.22
N SER A 119 -11.29 4.61 -1.67
CA SER A 119 -10.15 5.13 -2.45
C SER A 119 -9.45 4.02 -3.25
N ALA A 120 -9.23 2.85 -2.65
CA ALA A 120 -8.63 1.70 -3.34
C ALA A 120 -9.53 1.14 -4.45
N ILE A 121 -10.84 1.02 -4.18
CA ILE A 121 -11.84 0.58 -5.16
C ILE A 121 -11.93 1.58 -6.33
N ARG A 122 -11.94 2.89 -6.04
CA ARG A 122 -11.94 3.97 -7.03
C ARG A 122 -10.75 3.85 -7.97
N MET A 123 -9.54 3.73 -7.42
CA MET A 123 -8.32 3.56 -8.22
C MET A 123 -8.39 2.30 -9.10
N ALA A 124 -8.82 1.18 -8.56
CA ALA A 124 -8.99 -0.05 -9.34
C ALA A 124 -10.00 0.14 -10.48
N LYS A 125 -11.15 0.79 -10.24
CA LYS A 125 -12.15 1.08 -11.30
C LYS A 125 -11.56 1.93 -12.43
N LEU A 126 -10.69 2.88 -12.13
CA LEU A 126 -10.08 3.76 -13.12
C LEU A 126 -9.03 3.05 -13.99
N VAL A 127 -8.28 2.08 -13.44
CA VAL A 127 -7.22 1.38 -14.17
C VAL A 127 -7.69 0.10 -14.87
N LEU A 128 -8.70 -0.59 -14.33
CA LEU A 128 -9.18 -1.88 -14.85
C LEU A 128 -9.56 -1.86 -16.33
N PRO A 129 -10.22 -0.83 -16.91
CA PRO A 129 -10.53 -0.81 -18.34
C PRO A 129 -9.28 -0.93 -19.21
N THR A 130 -8.20 -0.25 -18.86
CA THR A 130 -6.91 -0.33 -19.56
C THR A 130 -6.28 -1.70 -19.38
N MET A 131 -6.23 -2.22 -18.15
CA MET A 131 -5.67 -3.55 -17.84
C MET A 131 -6.43 -4.67 -18.58
N LYS A 132 -7.77 -4.60 -18.65
CA LYS A 132 -8.59 -5.55 -19.41
C LYS A 132 -8.32 -5.51 -20.92
N GLN A 133 -8.20 -4.31 -21.48
CA GLN A 133 -7.92 -4.13 -22.91
C GLN A 133 -6.56 -4.72 -23.30
N GLN A 134 -5.55 -4.56 -22.46
CA GLN A 134 -4.19 -5.08 -22.74
C GLN A 134 -3.98 -6.54 -22.28
N LYS A 135 -4.98 -7.15 -21.61
CA LYS A 135 -4.90 -8.50 -21.03
C LYS A 135 -3.70 -8.66 -20.07
N TYR A 136 -3.43 -7.62 -19.29
CA TYR A 136 -2.37 -7.60 -18.29
C TYR A 136 -2.70 -6.58 -17.21
N GLY A 137 -2.50 -6.95 -15.96
CA GLY A 137 -2.61 -6.04 -14.81
C GLY A 137 -2.13 -6.68 -13.52
N ARG A 138 -1.60 -5.84 -12.63
CA ARG A 138 -1.18 -6.22 -11.28
C ARG A 138 -1.73 -5.20 -10.30
N ILE A 139 -2.66 -5.62 -9.44
CA ILE A 139 -3.24 -4.77 -8.39
C ILE A 139 -2.75 -5.31 -7.05
N ILE A 140 -2.03 -4.50 -6.30
CA ILE A 140 -1.49 -4.86 -4.99
C ILE A 140 -1.98 -3.85 -3.96
N ASN A 141 -2.72 -4.32 -2.95
CA ASN A 141 -3.21 -3.47 -1.88
C ASN A 141 -2.32 -3.65 -0.64
N ILE A 142 -1.80 -2.54 -0.11
CA ILE A 142 -1.12 -2.53 1.18
C ILE A 142 -2.19 -2.52 2.28
N THR A 143 -2.30 -3.64 2.97
CA THR A 143 -3.25 -3.82 4.07
C THR A 143 -2.56 -3.74 5.44
N SER A 144 -2.68 -4.74 6.28
CA SER A 144 -2.05 -4.84 7.59
C SER A 144 -2.12 -6.29 8.07
N MET A 145 -1.21 -6.71 8.93
CA MET A 145 -1.34 -7.95 9.72
C MET A 145 -2.68 -8.02 10.48
N ALA A 146 -3.30 -6.86 10.75
CA ALA A 146 -4.61 -6.76 11.41
C ALA A 146 -5.75 -7.49 10.66
N VAL A 147 -5.57 -7.80 9.36
CA VAL A 147 -6.56 -8.60 8.58
C VAL A 147 -6.51 -10.09 8.89
N LYS A 148 -5.44 -10.55 9.50
CA LYS A 148 -5.26 -11.94 9.95
C LYS A 148 -5.58 -12.11 11.43
N GLN A 149 -5.20 -11.13 12.24
CA GLN A 149 -5.42 -11.14 13.69
C GLN A 149 -5.65 -9.69 14.14
N PRO A 150 -6.82 -9.38 14.74
CA PRO A 150 -7.11 -8.02 15.20
C PRO A 150 -6.06 -7.49 16.18
N ILE A 151 -5.78 -6.21 16.08
CA ILE A 151 -4.84 -5.51 16.96
C ILE A 151 -5.64 -4.61 17.91
N ASP A 152 -5.37 -4.72 19.20
CA ASP A 152 -6.03 -3.92 20.24
C ASP A 152 -5.82 -2.42 20.02
N GLY A 153 -6.92 -1.66 20.11
CA GLY A 153 -6.92 -0.22 19.93
C GLY A 153 -6.86 0.24 18.46
N LEU A 154 -7.02 -0.68 17.49
CA LEU A 154 -7.05 -0.35 16.06
C LEU A 154 -8.38 -0.73 15.40
N LEU A 155 -9.53 -0.44 16.07
CA LEU A 155 -10.87 -0.81 15.60
C LEU A 155 -11.10 -0.50 14.12
N LEU A 156 -10.84 0.75 13.72
CA LEU A 156 -11.05 1.20 12.33
C LEU A 156 -10.15 0.45 11.35
N SER A 157 -8.87 0.29 11.66
CA SER A 157 -7.94 -0.43 10.79
C SER A 157 -8.32 -1.90 10.65
N ASN A 158 -8.67 -2.57 11.75
CA ASN A 158 -9.11 -3.97 11.76
C ASN A 158 -10.34 -4.16 10.84
N THR A 159 -11.32 -3.26 10.96
CA THR A 159 -12.58 -3.32 10.20
C THR A 159 -12.37 -3.02 8.72
N MET A 160 -11.73 -1.87 8.41
CA MET A 160 -11.65 -1.40 7.03
C MET A 160 -10.73 -2.25 6.17
N ARG A 161 -9.59 -2.68 6.71
CA ARG A 161 -8.63 -3.50 5.96
C ARG A 161 -9.13 -4.93 5.76
N ALA A 162 -9.90 -5.49 6.68
CA ALA A 162 -10.60 -6.75 6.46
C ALA A 162 -11.62 -6.66 5.33
N GLY A 163 -12.42 -5.56 5.29
CA GLY A 163 -13.34 -5.28 4.19
C GLY A 163 -12.64 -5.15 2.84
N LEU A 164 -11.52 -4.42 2.78
CA LEU A 164 -10.69 -4.32 1.58
C LEU A 164 -10.16 -5.69 1.13
N THR A 165 -9.74 -6.55 2.07
CA THR A 165 -9.26 -7.89 1.77
C THR A 165 -10.36 -8.76 1.13
N GLY A 166 -11.59 -8.71 1.66
CA GLY A 166 -12.74 -9.42 1.10
C GLY A 166 -13.09 -8.93 -0.32
N TRP A 167 -13.11 -7.60 -0.53
CA TRP A 167 -13.29 -7.03 -1.86
C TRP A 167 -12.20 -7.47 -2.84
N SER A 168 -10.94 -7.42 -2.42
CA SER A 168 -9.80 -7.84 -3.25
C SER A 168 -9.93 -9.30 -3.71
N LYS A 169 -10.34 -10.18 -2.81
CA LYS A 169 -10.57 -11.60 -3.12
C LYS A 169 -11.67 -11.78 -4.14
N THR A 170 -12.78 -11.06 -4.00
CA THR A 170 -13.90 -11.09 -4.96
C THR A 170 -13.44 -10.60 -6.32
N LEU A 171 -12.80 -9.42 -6.39
CA LEU A 171 -12.30 -8.86 -7.64
C LEU A 171 -11.30 -9.79 -8.33
N SER A 172 -10.42 -10.46 -7.58
CA SER A 172 -9.42 -11.38 -8.16
C SER A 172 -10.05 -12.49 -8.99
N ASN A 173 -11.22 -13.01 -8.57
CA ASN A 173 -11.95 -14.05 -9.30
C ASN A 173 -12.60 -13.49 -10.59
N GLU A 174 -13.08 -12.24 -10.53
CA GLU A 174 -13.79 -11.60 -11.66
C GLU A 174 -12.85 -11.23 -12.82
N VAL A 175 -11.57 -10.92 -12.52
CA VAL A 175 -10.63 -10.38 -13.50
C VAL A 175 -9.52 -11.36 -13.91
N ALA A 176 -9.45 -12.54 -13.31
CA ALA A 176 -8.40 -13.53 -13.56
C ALA A 176 -8.32 -13.96 -15.02
N GLN A 177 -9.45 -14.13 -15.71
CA GLN A 177 -9.51 -14.48 -17.14
C GLN A 177 -8.96 -13.39 -18.07
N ASP A 178 -8.79 -12.16 -17.55
CA ASP A 178 -8.16 -11.05 -18.25
C ASP A 178 -6.64 -10.96 -17.96
N HIS A 179 -6.04 -12.00 -17.33
CA HIS A 179 -4.64 -12.05 -16.89
C HIS A 179 -4.26 -10.92 -15.90
N ILE A 180 -5.26 -10.46 -15.14
CA ILE A 180 -5.08 -9.48 -14.07
C ILE A 180 -5.03 -10.21 -12.74
N THR A 181 -3.99 -9.93 -11.93
CA THR A 181 -3.91 -10.44 -10.57
C THR A 181 -4.25 -9.35 -9.55
N VAL A 182 -4.93 -9.73 -8.47
CA VAL A 182 -5.27 -8.83 -7.36
C VAL A 182 -4.84 -9.49 -6.07
N ASN A 183 -3.85 -8.91 -5.40
CA ASN A 183 -3.27 -9.45 -4.18
C ASN A 183 -3.18 -8.37 -3.08
N ASN A 184 -3.07 -8.81 -1.84
CA ASN A 184 -2.81 -7.95 -0.71
C ASN A 184 -1.45 -8.29 -0.10
N VAL A 185 -0.73 -7.27 0.34
CA VAL A 185 0.41 -7.41 1.25
C VAL A 185 -0.05 -6.94 2.63
N ALA A 186 0.20 -7.73 3.66
CA ALA A 186 -0.17 -7.46 5.04
C ALA A 186 1.09 -7.22 5.89
N PRO A 187 1.56 -5.96 5.98
CA PRO A 187 2.75 -5.62 6.76
C PRO A 187 2.54 -5.84 8.26
N GLY A 188 3.60 -6.28 8.93
CA GLY A 188 3.77 -6.13 10.36
C GLY A 188 4.16 -4.71 10.77
N TYR A 189 4.65 -4.56 12.01
CA TYR A 189 5.21 -3.28 12.45
C TYR A 189 6.43 -2.92 11.59
N THR A 190 6.34 -1.77 10.91
CA THR A 190 7.33 -1.32 9.92
C THR A 190 7.86 0.06 10.32
N LEU A 191 9.19 0.26 10.28
CA LEU A 191 9.88 1.50 10.63
C LEU A 191 9.58 2.61 9.62
N THR A 192 8.46 3.30 9.83
CA THR A 192 8.03 4.46 9.03
C THR A 192 7.87 5.68 9.95
N GLU A 193 7.86 6.87 9.36
CA GLU A 193 7.59 8.11 10.11
C GLU A 193 6.29 8.00 10.92
N GLN A 194 5.22 7.51 10.28
CA GLN A 194 3.93 7.28 10.96
C GLN A 194 4.06 6.31 12.14
N GLN A 195 4.88 5.26 12.01
CA GLN A 195 5.10 4.31 13.12
C GLN A 195 5.85 4.95 14.27
N HIS A 196 6.81 5.83 13.99
CA HIS A 196 7.51 6.61 15.01
C HIS A 196 6.55 7.56 15.74
N GLU A 197 5.65 8.25 15.02
CA GLU A 197 4.62 9.11 15.64
C GLU A 197 3.65 8.31 16.52
N HIS A 198 3.23 7.13 16.05
CA HIS A 198 2.42 6.20 16.84
C HIS A 198 3.16 5.73 18.09
N ALA A 199 4.46 5.43 18.00
CA ALA A 199 5.29 5.05 19.14
C ALA A 199 5.34 6.16 20.19
N ILE A 200 5.58 7.41 19.77
CA ILE A 200 5.59 8.58 20.64
C ILE A 200 4.23 8.75 21.36
N THR A 201 3.14 8.67 20.60
CA THR A 201 1.79 8.84 21.13
C THR A 201 1.43 7.75 22.14
N ARG A 202 1.76 6.50 21.83
CA ARG A 202 1.48 5.35 22.71
C ARG A 202 2.37 5.35 23.95
N ALA A 203 3.65 5.70 23.78
CA ALA A 203 4.63 5.81 24.85
C ALA A 203 4.19 6.80 25.92
N ARG A 204 3.72 8.00 25.51
CA ARG A 204 3.18 9.03 26.44
C ARG A 204 2.02 8.50 27.28
N LYS A 205 1.10 7.73 26.69
CA LYS A 205 -0.06 7.13 27.41
C LYS A 205 0.36 6.07 28.43
N LEU A 206 1.52 5.43 28.21
CA LEU A 206 2.01 4.31 29.04
C LEU A 206 3.17 4.70 29.96
N GLY A 207 3.59 5.98 29.98
CA GLY A 207 4.74 6.45 30.77
C GLY A 207 6.06 5.82 30.32
N LYS A 208 6.21 5.52 29.03
CA LYS A 208 7.40 4.90 28.40
C LYS A 208 8.13 5.87 27.47
N SER A 209 9.36 5.55 27.08
CA SER A 209 10.05 6.19 25.99
C SER A 209 9.57 5.67 24.63
N LYS A 210 9.88 6.38 23.54
CA LYS A 210 9.62 5.93 22.16
C LYS A 210 10.36 4.61 21.87
N GLU A 211 11.61 4.53 22.30
CA GLU A 211 12.49 3.36 22.11
C GLU A 211 11.91 2.14 22.84
N GLU A 212 11.52 2.27 24.10
CA GLU A 212 10.87 1.19 24.83
C GLU A 212 9.57 0.73 24.16
N MET A 213 8.82 1.65 23.51
CA MET A 213 7.61 1.27 22.79
C MET A 213 7.93 0.51 21.50
N LEU A 214 8.97 0.88 20.77
CA LEU A 214 9.45 0.15 19.60
C LEU A 214 9.94 -1.25 20.00
N ASP A 215 10.66 -1.39 21.10
CA ASP A 215 11.12 -2.69 21.62
C ASP A 215 9.93 -3.59 22.01
N VAL A 216 8.89 -3.02 22.64
CA VAL A 216 7.65 -3.76 22.94
C VAL A 216 7.01 -4.31 21.67
N TRP A 217 6.98 -3.56 20.59
CA TRP A 217 6.44 -4.04 19.31
C TRP A 217 7.36 -5.04 18.63
N ALA A 218 8.67 -4.83 18.68
CA ALA A 218 9.66 -5.76 18.16
C ALA A 218 9.54 -7.15 18.80
N ALA A 219 9.37 -7.19 20.11
CA ALA A 219 9.25 -8.43 20.88
C ALA A 219 7.96 -9.23 20.59
N GLN A 220 6.95 -8.62 19.94
CA GLN A 220 5.73 -9.32 19.55
C GLN A 220 5.93 -10.22 18.31
N ALA A 221 6.90 -9.90 17.46
CA ALA A 221 7.22 -10.72 16.30
C ALA A 221 8.37 -11.71 16.63
N PRO A 222 8.30 -12.98 16.24
CA PRO A 222 9.37 -13.96 16.46
C PRO A 222 10.75 -13.52 15.95
N ILE A 223 10.79 -12.70 14.88
CA ILE A 223 12.04 -12.14 14.34
C ILE A 223 12.66 -11.06 15.25
N ASN A 224 11.93 -10.62 16.29
CA ASN A 224 12.36 -9.70 17.33
C ASN A 224 12.89 -8.33 16.83
N ARG A 225 12.29 -7.81 15.78
CA ARG A 225 12.52 -6.46 15.24
C ARG A 225 11.32 -5.97 14.44
N LEU A 226 11.28 -4.68 14.17
CA LEU A 226 10.38 -4.12 13.17
C LEU A 226 10.97 -4.35 11.77
N ALA A 227 10.09 -4.39 10.76
CA ALA A 227 10.51 -4.43 9.37
C ALA A 227 11.02 -3.06 8.90
N ASN A 228 11.95 -3.04 7.96
CA ASN A 228 12.21 -1.86 7.15
C ASN A 228 11.18 -1.75 6.01
N PRO A 229 10.84 -0.55 5.52
CA PRO A 229 9.90 -0.38 4.41
C PRO A 229 10.28 -1.16 3.15
N GLU A 230 11.57 -1.34 2.90
CA GLU A 230 12.12 -2.08 1.76
C GLU A 230 11.77 -3.57 1.80
N GLU A 231 11.62 -4.15 2.99
CA GLU A 231 11.22 -5.56 3.14
C GLU A 231 9.76 -5.78 2.72
N ILE A 232 8.92 -4.76 2.91
CA ILE A 232 7.54 -4.77 2.41
C ILE A 232 7.53 -4.53 0.90
N ALA A 233 8.34 -3.58 0.42
CA ALA A 233 8.45 -3.25 -0.99
C ALA A 233 8.90 -4.45 -1.83
N ALA A 234 9.86 -5.24 -1.37
CA ALA A 234 10.31 -6.45 -2.06
C ALA A 234 9.16 -7.45 -2.33
N ALA A 235 8.25 -7.62 -1.36
CA ALA A 235 7.07 -8.47 -1.53
C ALA A 235 6.08 -7.87 -2.56
N VAL A 236 5.89 -6.55 -2.55
CA VAL A 236 5.05 -5.83 -3.52
C VAL A 236 5.63 -5.95 -4.92
N THR A 237 6.91 -5.71 -5.09
CA THR A 237 7.62 -5.80 -6.38
C THR A 237 7.59 -7.22 -6.93
N PHE A 238 7.77 -8.24 -6.07
CA PHE A 238 7.56 -9.63 -6.49
C PHE A 238 6.14 -9.89 -7.00
N LEU A 239 5.10 -9.47 -6.26
CA LEU A 239 3.71 -9.64 -6.68
C LEU A 239 3.34 -8.82 -7.93
N ALA A 240 4.03 -7.72 -8.19
CA ALA A 240 3.89 -6.92 -9.41
C ALA A 240 4.54 -7.56 -10.64
N SER A 241 5.44 -8.53 -10.44
CA SER A 241 6.28 -9.13 -11.48
C SER A 241 5.54 -10.17 -12.33
N ASP A 242 6.17 -10.54 -13.45
CA ASP A 242 5.72 -11.66 -14.26
C ASP A 242 5.92 -13.01 -13.55
N ARG A 243 6.82 -13.09 -12.55
CA ARG A 243 7.06 -14.29 -11.75
C ARG A 243 5.89 -14.64 -10.84
N ALA A 244 5.03 -13.66 -10.51
CA ALA A 244 3.83 -13.85 -9.72
C ALA A 244 2.55 -14.03 -10.57
N SER A 245 2.66 -14.29 -11.88
CA SER A 245 1.52 -14.34 -12.81
C SER A 245 0.45 -15.39 -12.45
N TYR A 246 0.79 -16.40 -11.65
CA TYR A 246 -0.15 -17.44 -11.19
C TYR A 246 -0.59 -17.23 -9.73
N ILE A 247 -0.24 -16.08 -9.13
CA ILE A 247 -0.60 -15.73 -7.76
C ILE A 247 -1.67 -14.65 -7.80
N THR A 248 -2.91 -14.99 -7.41
CA THR A 248 -4.01 -14.03 -7.31
C THR A 248 -4.95 -14.35 -6.16
N GLY A 249 -5.54 -13.33 -5.57
CA GLY A 249 -6.53 -13.45 -4.47
C GLY A 249 -5.91 -13.85 -3.13
N ILE A 250 -4.60 -13.66 -2.93
CA ILE A 250 -3.94 -13.95 -1.66
C ILE A 250 -3.78 -12.68 -0.80
N THR A 251 -3.55 -12.93 0.49
CA THR A 251 -3.03 -11.92 1.43
C THR A 251 -1.70 -12.43 1.94
N LEU A 252 -0.62 -11.88 1.41
CA LEU A 252 0.74 -12.22 1.78
C LEU A 252 1.13 -11.48 3.07
N GLN A 253 1.39 -12.23 4.12
CA GLN A 253 1.90 -11.71 5.40
C GLN A 253 3.39 -11.39 5.26
N VAL A 254 3.78 -10.18 5.65
CA VAL A 254 5.17 -9.72 5.76
C VAL A 254 5.32 -9.10 7.15
N ASP A 255 5.26 -9.93 8.19
CA ASP A 255 5.05 -9.54 9.58
C ASP A 255 6.06 -10.13 10.57
N GLY A 256 7.11 -10.78 10.09
CA GLY A 256 8.14 -11.38 10.93
C GLY A 256 7.62 -12.53 11.82
N GLY A 257 6.49 -13.16 11.43
CA GLY A 257 5.84 -14.24 12.18
C GLY A 257 4.92 -13.74 13.31
N TRP A 258 4.52 -12.47 13.29
CA TRP A 258 3.64 -11.90 14.31
C TRP A 258 2.28 -12.59 14.37
N SER A 259 1.65 -12.82 13.23
CA SER A 259 0.37 -13.55 13.16
C SER A 259 0.54 -15.01 13.55
N LYS A 260 -0.30 -15.49 14.44
CA LYS A 260 -0.22 -16.87 15.00
C LYS A 260 -1.12 -17.87 14.28
N GLY A 261 -2.04 -17.40 13.44
CA GLY A 261 -2.95 -18.25 12.69
C GLY A 261 -2.26 -18.98 11.53
N LEU A 262 -2.77 -20.15 11.18
CA LEU A 262 -2.32 -20.93 10.03
C LEU A 262 -2.94 -20.45 8.71
N LEU A 263 -4.08 -19.75 8.75
CA LEU A 263 -4.86 -19.30 7.59
C LEU A 263 -4.98 -17.78 7.52
#